data_b7a4a0984422a6da234b63ae8f1ea077
#
_entry.id   b7a4a0984422a6da234b63ae8f1ea077
#
_cell.length_a   1.000
_cell.length_b   1.000
_cell.length_c   1.000
_cell.angle_alpha   90.00
_cell.angle_beta   90.00
_cell.angle_gamma   90.00
#
_symmetry.space_group_name_H-M   'P 1'
#
loop_
_entity.id
_entity.type
_entity.pdbx_description
1 polymer ?
#
loop_
_entity_poly.entity_id
_entity_poly.type
_entity_poly.pdbx_seq_one_letter_code
_entity_poly.pdbx_strand_id
1 'polypeptide(L)'
;MLKRVKSVSMLLFLMAASTGSMNAVSAPAIASSNAIEQQTETCKGVVKDAMGETVIGASVVVKGTTNGTITGIDGDFTLSGVSEGSILVISYVGYVTQEVKFNGQPLNVILKEDSQTLEEVVVVGYGVQKKANLTGAVATVNAKALESRPVSSVSAAIAGQMPGVTAIQSSGAPGSQAADITIRGKNSINAASPLVIVDGVPGSMNTIDPNDIETFTVLKDAASAAIYGVQAANGVILITTKQGKKGEKTRVTYSGNVSWSSPVAKRELVNAYEYAVLYNEATLNENPNATLMFSPEEIEDYRTGALPSTDWYEAAIKKSAIETMHNVSISGGTEKTTYNASLGYIYQDGLTADNDYSRFNARMNLNSEISKYIKVGINASGYRGVSNDAWNGFVSVYQGVTREKPTNKVYNEDGSYTYSGVDNPVAIQGDKSGFRRNTQQEINLTGHATIQILPELSIKGVYSVRNYTSNQDGFKKHFTYGSGSNAYDSGLREGYDKYYNHNYYTGQVLINFNKSFGKHNISALAGFESYEHIYKYTEATRQGGGSDELPESLNTLDQSSQKNKDGGYEMARLSYFGRIQYDYAGKYLFEANLRSDASSRFPKDNR
;
A
#
# COMPACT_ATOMS: atom_id res chain seq x y z
N MET A 1 -31.75 -0.54 2.04
CA MET A 1 -31.05 -1.65 1.37
C MET A 1 -31.19 -1.70 -0.17
N LEU A 2 -32.30 -1.28 -0.77
CA LEU A 2 -32.51 -1.42 -2.24
C LEU A 2 -31.91 -0.31 -3.12
N LYS A 3 -31.45 0.82 -2.59
CA LYS A 3 -30.88 1.94 -3.40
C LYS A 3 -29.37 1.84 -3.67
N ARG A 4 -28.62 0.98 -2.94
CA ARG A 4 -27.16 0.81 -3.10
C ARG A 4 -26.75 -0.22 -4.17
N VAL A 5 -27.67 -1.06 -4.65
CA VAL A 5 -27.36 -2.12 -5.63
C VAL A 5 -27.31 -1.63 -7.09
N LYS A 6 -27.82 -0.43 -7.40
CA LYS A 6 -27.88 0.09 -8.78
C LYS A 6 -26.56 0.62 -9.34
N SER A 7 -25.54 0.91 -8.51
CA SER A 7 -24.27 1.47 -8.99
C SER A 7 -23.24 0.40 -9.38
N VAL A 8 -23.39 -0.85 -8.93
CA VAL A 8 -22.43 -1.92 -9.23
C VAL A 8 -22.77 -2.65 -10.55
N SER A 9 -24.03 -2.60 -10.99
CA SER A 9 -24.47 -3.29 -12.20
C SER A 9 -24.05 -2.61 -13.52
N MET A 10 -23.55 -1.39 -13.50
CA MET A 10 -23.21 -0.64 -14.72
C MET A 10 -21.78 -0.87 -15.21
N LEU A 11 -20.90 -1.44 -14.39
CA LEU A 11 -19.50 -1.74 -14.79
C LEU A 11 -19.31 -3.17 -15.36
N LEU A 12 -20.28 -4.06 -15.20
CA LEU A 12 -20.20 -5.45 -15.69
C LEU A 12 -20.75 -5.63 -17.12
N PHE A 13 -21.35 -4.62 -17.73
CA PHE A 13 -22.01 -4.73 -19.05
C PHE A 13 -21.13 -4.31 -20.24
N LEU A 14 -19.87 -3.92 -20.03
CA LEU A 14 -18.96 -3.48 -21.11
C LEU A 14 -17.94 -4.53 -21.56
N MET A 15 -17.99 -5.77 -21.03
CA MET A 15 -17.10 -6.87 -21.44
C MET A 15 -17.78 -8.03 -22.18
N ALA A 16 -19.05 -7.91 -22.58
CA ALA A 16 -19.81 -9.00 -23.22
C ALA A 16 -20.25 -8.70 -24.66
N ALA A 17 -19.43 -8.02 -25.48
CA ALA A 17 -19.74 -7.81 -26.88
C ALA A 17 -18.52 -7.94 -27.78
N SER A 18 -17.96 -9.16 -27.87
CA SER A 18 -17.16 -9.60 -29.04
C SER A 18 -17.08 -11.13 -29.08
N THR A 19 -18.22 -11.80 -29.31
CA THR A 19 -18.21 -13.18 -29.81
C THR A 19 -18.15 -13.11 -31.33
N GLY A 20 -16.93 -13.04 -31.87
CA GLY A 20 -16.68 -13.28 -33.28
C GLY A 20 -16.83 -14.78 -33.56
N SER A 21 -17.72 -15.11 -34.47
CA SER A 21 -17.97 -16.45 -34.99
C SER A 21 -16.68 -17.09 -35.55
N MET A 22 -16.23 -18.17 -34.92
CA MET A 22 -15.20 -19.04 -35.49
C MET A 22 -15.88 -19.96 -36.51
N ASN A 23 -15.62 -19.74 -37.81
CA ASN A 23 -15.91 -20.71 -38.86
C ASN A 23 -14.94 -21.89 -38.71
N ALA A 24 -15.49 -23.07 -38.51
CA ALA A 24 -14.76 -24.33 -38.59
C ALA A 24 -14.36 -24.59 -40.04
N VAL A 25 -13.04 -24.50 -40.33
CA VAL A 25 -12.48 -24.97 -41.57
C VAL A 25 -12.12 -26.43 -41.38
N SER A 26 -12.79 -27.29 -42.16
CA SER A 26 -12.50 -28.71 -42.23
C SER A 26 -11.12 -28.91 -42.92
N ALA A 27 -10.21 -29.58 -42.23
CA ALA A 27 -8.92 -29.97 -42.74
C ALA A 27 -9.05 -31.13 -43.74
N PRO A 28 -8.35 -31.10 -44.89
CA PRO A 28 -8.24 -32.25 -45.80
C PRO A 28 -7.34 -33.32 -45.18
N ALA A 29 -7.77 -34.58 -45.33
CA ALA A 29 -6.98 -35.75 -44.98
C ALA A 29 -5.68 -35.78 -45.81
N ILE A 30 -4.54 -35.71 -45.14
CA ILE A 30 -3.22 -35.88 -45.80
C ILE A 30 -2.84 -37.34 -45.65
N ALA A 31 -2.52 -37.91 -46.82
CA ALA A 31 -2.03 -39.25 -47.01
C ALA A 31 -0.73 -39.50 -46.20
N SER A 32 -0.61 -40.74 -45.72
CA SER A 32 0.54 -41.32 -45.07
C SER A 32 1.80 -41.15 -45.92
N SER A 33 2.76 -40.35 -45.45
CA SER A 33 4.14 -40.39 -45.92
C SER A 33 4.97 -41.24 -44.96
N ASN A 34 5.74 -42.14 -45.50
CA ASN A 34 6.65 -43.07 -44.85
C ASN A 34 7.44 -42.38 -43.70
N ALA A 35 7.14 -42.80 -42.49
CA ALA A 35 8.01 -42.48 -41.34
C ALA A 35 9.28 -43.34 -41.50
N ILE A 36 10.42 -42.68 -41.68
CA ILE A 36 11.73 -43.27 -41.40
C ILE A 36 11.71 -43.51 -39.89
N GLU A 37 11.70 -44.74 -39.42
CA GLU A 37 11.96 -45.11 -38.04
C GLU A 37 13.35 -44.63 -37.67
N GLN A 38 13.46 -43.44 -37.06
CA GLN A 38 14.66 -43.06 -36.33
C GLN A 38 14.73 -43.97 -35.10
N GLN A 39 15.76 -44.80 -35.01
CA GLN A 39 16.07 -45.59 -33.82
C GLN A 39 16.20 -44.63 -32.66
N THR A 40 15.24 -44.68 -31.73
CA THR A 40 15.28 -43.91 -30.49
C THR A 40 16.12 -44.71 -29.50
N GLU A 41 17.19 -44.09 -29.03
CA GLU A 41 18.10 -44.67 -28.02
C GLU A 41 17.78 -44.16 -26.63
N THR A 42 18.31 -44.84 -25.64
CA THR A 42 18.26 -44.40 -24.26
C THR A 42 19.51 -43.57 -23.95
N CYS A 43 19.34 -42.28 -23.77
CA CYS A 43 20.40 -41.39 -23.34
C CYS A 43 20.64 -41.53 -21.84
N LYS A 44 21.88 -41.81 -21.47
CA LYS A 44 22.33 -41.85 -20.07
C LYS A 44 23.42 -40.82 -19.84
N GLY A 45 23.54 -40.31 -18.63
CA GLY A 45 24.62 -39.39 -18.31
C GLY A 45 24.68 -39.07 -16.82
N VAL A 46 25.66 -38.28 -16.44
CA VAL A 46 25.88 -37.76 -15.10
C VAL A 46 26.10 -36.25 -15.20
N VAL A 47 25.45 -35.52 -14.28
CA VAL A 47 25.58 -34.07 -14.14
C VAL A 47 26.36 -33.76 -12.86
N LYS A 48 27.45 -33.02 -13.00
CA LYS A 48 28.33 -32.59 -11.92
C LYS A 48 28.51 -31.07 -11.95
N ASP A 49 28.93 -30.50 -10.86
CA ASP A 49 29.39 -29.12 -10.79
C ASP A 49 30.88 -28.96 -11.14
N ALA A 50 31.38 -27.73 -11.13
CA ALA A 50 32.79 -27.42 -11.42
C ALA A 50 33.76 -27.96 -10.35
N MET A 51 33.30 -28.32 -9.15
CA MET A 51 34.10 -28.94 -8.07
C MET A 51 34.07 -30.45 -8.14
N GLY A 52 33.26 -31.04 -9.04
CA GLY A 52 33.11 -32.47 -9.23
C GLY A 52 32.02 -33.10 -8.36
N GLU A 53 31.25 -32.31 -7.61
CA GLU A 53 30.10 -32.78 -6.84
C GLU A 53 28.91 -33.09 -7.75
N THR A 54 28.09 -34.06 -7.37
CA THR A 54 26.92 -34.48 -8.16
C THR A 54 25.77 -33.51 -7.98
N VAL A 55 25.14 -33.06 -9.11
CA VAL A 55 24.00 -32.14 -9.07
C VAL A 55 22.70 -32.95 -9.05
N ILE A 56 22.05 -33.00 -7.90
CA ILE A 56 20.80 -33.75 -7.65
C ILE A 56 19.60 -32.90 -8.10
N GLY A 57 18.65 -33.48 -8.85
CA GLY A 57 17.43 -32.82 -9.25
C GLY A 57 17.58 -31.84 -10.43
N ALA A 58 18.68 -31.86 -11.16
CA ALA A 58 18.84 -31.09 -12.38
C ALA A 58 17.86 -31.58 -13.46
N SER A 59 17.18 -30.66 -14.12
CA SER A 59 16.26 -30.95 -15.22
C SER A 59 17.03 -31.21 -16.51
N VAL A 60 16.74 -32.33 -17.19
CA VAL A 60 17.29 -32.74 -18.48
C VAL A 60 16.16 -32.92 -19.45
N VAL A 61 16.03 -32.06 -20.48
CA VAL A 61 14.90 -32.05 -21.41
C VAL A 61 15.42 -32.03 -22.87
N VAL A 62 14.80 -32.76 -23.76
CA VAL A 62 15.08 -32.69 -25.18
C VAL A 62 14.51 -31.37 -25.72
N LYS A 63 15.38 -30.53 -26.32
CA LYS A 63 15.03 -29.19 -26.82
C LYS A 63 13.84 -29.23 -27.79
N GLY A 64 12.81 -28.44 -27.46
CA GLY A 64 11.60 -28.33 -28.29
C GLY A 64 10.55 -29.44 -28.07
N THR A 65 10.74 -30.30 -27.07
CA THR A 65 9.81 -31.37 -26.71
C THR A 65 9.44 -31.33 -25.24
N THR A 66 8.48 -32.14 -24.84
CA THR A 66 8.14 -32.37 -23.41
C THR A 66 8.85 -33.62 -22.83
N ASN A 67 9.73 -34.27 -23.62
CA ASN A 67 10.46 -35.44 -23.16
C ASN A 67 11.63 -35.00 -22.25
N GLY A 68 11.58 -35.34 -20.99
CA GLY A 68 12.59 -34.93 -20.01
C GLY A 68 12.60 -35.80 -18.75
N THR A 69 13.66 -35.67 -17.97
CA THR A 69 13.88 -36.37 -16.69
C THR A 69 14.60 -35.43 -15.72
N ILE A 70 14.79 -35.87 -14.48
CA ILE A 70 15.62 -35.18 -13.47
C ILE A 70 16.75 -36.10 -13.04
N THR A 71 17.88 -35.52 -12.61
CA THR A 71 19.03 -36.26 -12.10
C THR A 71 18.75 -36.88 -10.72
N GLY A 72 19.24 -38.09 -10.51
CA GLY A 72 19.19 -38.84 -9.24
C GLY A 72 20.18 -38.36 -8.18
N ILE A 73 20.30 -39.10 -7.07
CA ILE A 73 21.18 -38.76 -5.93
C ILE A 73 22.65 -38.73 -6.35
N ASP A 74 23.05 -39.59 -7.28
CA ASP A 74 24.41 -39.65 -7.81
C ASP A 74 24.64 -38.73 -9.00
N GLY A 75 23.68 -37.80 -9.28
CA GLY A 75 23.69 -36.90 -10.42
C GLY A 75 23.44 -37.60 -11.75
N ASP A 76 23.07 -38.87 -11.75
CA ASP A 76 22.80 -39.68 -12.92
C ASP A 76 21.42 -39.41 -13.49
N PHE A 77 21.27 -39.57 -14.81
CA PHE A 77 19.99 -39.53 -15.48
C PHE A 77 19.87 -40.57 -16.58
N THR A 78 18.66 -40.98 -16.82
CA THR A 78 18.29 -41.87 -17.92
C THR A 78 17.07 -41.30 -18.63
N LEU A 79 17.15 -41.04 -19.92
CA LEU A 79 16.09 -40.49 -20.75
C LEU A 79 15.91 -41.37 -22.01
N SER A 80 14.75 -42.01 -22.11
CA SER A 80 14.37 -42.87 -23.23
C SER A 80 13.77 -42.06 -24.37
N GLY A 81 13.85 -42.58 -25.61
CA GLY A 81 13.22 -41.94 -26.76
C GLY A 81 14.01 -40.71 -27.29
N VAL A 82 15.30 -40.70 -27.15
CA VAL A 82 16.19 -39.64 -27.65
C VAL A 82 16.86 -40.11 -28.92
N SER A 83 16.74 -39.34 -30.01
CA SER A 83 17.44 -39.62 -31.28
C SER A 83 18.86 -39.09 -31.25
N GLU A 84 19.79 -39.80 -31.84
CA GLU A 84 21.14 -39.29 -32.03
C GLU A 84 21.13 -37.94 -32.77
N GLY A 85 21.87 -36.97 -32.29
CA GLY A 85 21.88 -35.61 -32.80
C GLY A 85 20.91 -34.64 -32.06
N SER A 86 20.02 -35.14 -31.20
CA SER A 86 19.16 -34.30 -30.37
C SER A 86 19.94 -33.40 -29.42
N ILE A 87 19.45 -32.19 -29.16
CA ILE A 87 20.04 -31.27 -28.20
C ILE A 87 19.30 -31.45 -26.86
N LEU A 88 20.03 -31.76 -25.82
CA LEU A 88 19.54 -31.80 -24.46
C LEU A 88 19.78 -30.46 -23.78
N VAL A 89 18.75 -29.89 -23.16
CA VAL A 89 18.82 -28.69 -22.31
C VAL A 89 18.90 -29.17 -20.87
N ILE A 90 20.01 -28.87 -20.21
CA ILE A 90 20.25 -29.25 -18.80
C ILE A 90 20.27 -27.97 -17.97
N SER A 91 19.40 -27.90 -16.99
CA SER A 91 19.24 -26.72 -16.13
C SER A 91 19.07 -27.11 -14.66
N TYR A 92 19.64 -26.29 -13.79
CA TYR A 92 19.46 -26.39 -12.33
C TYR A 92 19.53 -24.99 -11.70
N VAL A 93 18.84 -24.82 -10.57
CA VAL A 93 18.81 -23.52 -9.87
C VAL A 93 20.22 -23.19 -9.38
N GLY A 94 20.73 -22.00 -9.75
CA GLY A 94 22.09 -21.55 -9.40
C GLY A 94 23.18 -21.95 -10.40
N TYR A 95 22.83 -22.59 -11.53
CA TYR A 95 23.76 -22.98 -12.56
C TYR A 95 23.36 -22.47 -13.95
N VAL A 96 24.35 -22.19 -14.79
CA VAL A 96 24.13 -21.78 -16.20
C VAL A 96 23.56 -22.95 -16.98
N THR A 97 22.38 -22.74 -17.59
CA THR A 97 21.77 -23.75 -18.48
C THR A 97 22.69 -24.12 -19.61
N GLN A 98 22.94 -25.42 -19.82
CA GLN A 98 23.79 -25.94 -20.90
C GLN A 98 22.97 -26.69 -21.94
N GLU A 99 23.33 -26.51 -23.19
CA GLU A 99 22.83 -27.30 -24.33
C GLU A 99 23.89 -28.28 -24.77
N VAL A 100 23.61 -29.59 -24.71
CA VAL A 100 24.52 -30.66 -25.06
C VAL A 100 23.92 -31.52 -26.13
N LYS A 101 24.66 -31.74 -27.22
CA LYS A 101 24.22 -32.61 -28.31
C LYS A 101 24.46 -34.08 -27.95
N PHE A 102 23.43 -34.90 -28.05
CA PHE A 102 23.52 -36.35 -27.83
C PHE A 102 24.17 -37.02 -29.06
N ASN A 103 25.17 -37.81 -28.84
CA ASN A 103 25.96 -38.50 -29.87
C ASN A 103 25.96 -40.04 -29.72
N GLY A 104 24.93 -40.59 -29.06
CA GLY A 104 24.83 -42.03 -28.81
C GLY A 104 25.68 -42.55 -27.63
N GLN A 105 26.52 -41.71 -27.01
CA GLN A 105 27.37 -42.09 -25.87
C GLN A 105 26.85 -41.50 -24.55
N PRO A 106 27.18 -42.13 -23.40
CA PRO A 106 26.85 -41.56 -22.10
C PRO A 106 27.44 -40.16 -21.94
N LEU A 107 26.60 -39.20 -21.46
CA LEU A 107 26.99 -37.81 -21.31
C LEU A 107 27.57 -37.54 -19.91
N ASN A 108 28.67 -36.82 -19.86
CA ASN A 108 29.22 -36.27 -18.63
C ASN A 108 29.13 -34.74 -18.71
N VAL A 109 28.19 -34.14 -17.99
CA VAL A 109 27.90 -32.72 -18.09
C VAL A 109 28.38 -32.02 -16.84
N ILE A 110 29.23 -31.00 -17.02
CA ILE A 110 29.70 -30.15 -15.91
C ILE A 110 28.98 -28.83 -15.99
N LEU A 111 28.02 -28.60 -15.05
CA LEU A 111 27.37 -27.33 -14.93
C LEU A 111 28.30 -26.31 -14.26
N LYS A 112 28.38 -25.14 -14.87
CA LYS A 112 29.08 -24.00 -14.28
C LYS A 112 28.09 -23.26 -13.38
N GLU A 113 28.49 -22.90 -12.17
CA GLU A 113 27.71 -22.03 -11.32
C GLU A 113 27.35 -20.76 -12.11
N ASP A 114 26.08 -20.39 -12.05
CA ASP A 114 25.65 -19.10 -12.55
C ASP A 114 26.13 -18.02 -11.58
N SER A 115 27.40 -17.68 -11.73
CA SER A 115 28.02 -16.55 -11.00
C SER A 115 27.57 -15.20 -11.53
N GLN A 116 26.59 -15.12 -12.45
CA GLN A 116 25.78 -13.94 -12.59
C GLN A 116 24.90 -13.84 -11.32
N THR A 117 25.51 -13.43 -10.21
CA THR A 117 24.80 -12.61 -9.25
C THR A 117 24.07 -11.60 -10.09
N LEU A 118 22.75 -11.69 -10.19
CA LEU A 118 21.90 -10.61 -10.67
C LEU A 118 22.40 -9.40 -9.92
N GLU A 119 23.16 -8.53 -10.59
CA GLU A 119 23.71 -7.33 -9.95
C GLU A 119 22.50 -6.54 -9.46
N GLU A 120 22.16 -6.73 -8.17
CA GLU A 120 21.01 -6.07 -7.56
C GLU A 120 21.21 -4.56 -7.69
N VAL A 121 20.40 -3.98 -8.52
CA VAL A 121 20.44 -2.55 -8.83
C VAL A 121 19.45 -1.84 -7.94
N VAL A 122 19.89 -0.84 -7.23
CA VAL A 122 19.08 -0.08 -6.28
C VAL A 122 18.91 1.35 -6.80
N VAL A 123 17.68 1.86 -6.73
CA VAL A 123 17.41 3.28 -7.01
C VAL A 123 17.93 4.11 -5.85
N VAL A 124 18.82 5.02 -6.12
CA VAL A 124 19.39 5.96 -5.15
C VAL A 124 19.49 7.35 -5.76
N GLY A 125 19.04 8.35 -5.04
CA GLY A 125 19.23 9.78 -5.31
C GLY A 125 19.31 10.15 -6.79
N TYR A 126 18.19 10.29 -7.49
CA TYR A 126 18.07 10.68 -8.91
C TYR A 126 18.77 9.75 -9.92
N GLY A 127 19.14 8.52 -9.52
CA GLY A 127 19.80 7.55 -10.37
C GLY A 127 19.66 6.11 -9.89
N VAL A 128 20.32 5.20 -10.61
CA VAL A 128 20.32 3.77 -10.31
C VAL A 128 21.77 3.33 -10.11
N GLN A 129 22.06 2.57 -9.06
CA GLN A 129 23.38 2.07 -8.73
C GLN A 129 23.37 0.58 -8.43
N LYS A 130 24.49 -0.09 -8.65
CA LYS A 130 24.68 -1.46 -8.17
C LYS A 130 24.73 -1.44 -6.65
N LYS A 131 24.02 -2.34 -6.01
CA LYS A 131 23.98 -2.45 -4.55
C LYS A 131 25.38 -2.58 -3.93
N ALA A 132 26.27 -3.30 -4.61
CA ALA A 132 27.66 -3.47 -4.20
C ALA A 132 28.47 -2.17 -4.20
N ASN A 133 28.03 -1.15 -4.97
CA ASN A 133 28.73 0.13 -5.10
C ASN A 133 28.16 1.22 -4.19
N LEU A 134 27.19 0.88 -3.33
CA LEU A 134 26.60 1.84 -2.38
C LEU A 134 27.56 2.11 -1.23
N THR A 135 27.89 3.37 -1.03
CA THR A 135 28.74 3.84 0.09
C THR A 135 27.94 4.06 1.37
N GLY A 136 26.61 4.20 1.26
CA GLY A 136 25.70 4.50 2.37
C GLY A 136 24.88 3.31 2.84
N ALA A 137 24.26 3.43 4.04
CA ALA A 137 23.39 2.42 4.62
C ALA A 137 21.99 2.44 3.96
N VAL A 138 21.77 1.53 3.04
CA VAL A 138 20.52 1.37 2.28
C VAL A 138 19.86 0.03 2.62
N ALA A 139 18.54 0.03 2.76
CA ALA A 139 17.74 -1.18 2.85
C ALA A 139 16.69 -1.19 1.74
N THR A 140 16.52 -2.33 1.09
CA THR A 140 15.56 -2.50 -0.01
C THR A 140 14.65 -3.68 0.27
N VAL A 141 13.36 -3.52 -0.04
CA VAL A 141 12.35 -4.58 -0.07
C VAL A 141 11.79 -4.64 -1.49
N ASN A 142 11.69 -5.84 -2.03
CA ASN A 142 11.15 -6.05 -3.38
C ASN A 142 9.63 -6.27 -3.36
N ALA A 143 9.01 -6.22 -4.55
CA ALA A 143 7.57 -6.39 -4.74
C ALA A 143 6.99 -7.64 -4.06
N LYS A 144 7.65 -8.79 -4.18
CA LYS A 144 7.13 -10.07 -3.64
C LYS A 144 6.91 -10.04 -2.13
N ALA A 145 7.81 -9.38 -1.38
CA ALA A 145 7.69 -9.27 0.07
C ALA A 145 6.51 -8.37 0.48
N LEU A 146 6.15 -7.38 -0.34
CA LEU A 146 5.00 -6.51 -0.10
C LEU A 146 3.68 -7.18 -0.53
N GLU A 147 3.66 -7.85 -1.67
CA GLU A 147 2.49 -8.55 -2.21
C GLU A 147 2.02 -9.71 -1.32
N SER A 148 2.94 -10.34 -0.57
CA SER A 148 2.61 -11.45 0.33
C SER A 148 1.81 -11.02 1.57
N ARG A 149 1.66 -9.72 1.82
CA ARG A 149 0.97 -9.17 2.98
C ARG A 149 -0.36 -8.54 2.55
N PRO A 150 -1.50 -9.08 2.97
CA PRO A 150 -2.81 -8.55 2.64
C PRO A 150 -3.13 -7.31 3.50
N VAL A 151 -2.43 -6.21 3.27
CA VAL A 151 -2.63 -4.94 3.96
C VAL A 151 -2.92 -3.84 2.95
N SER A 152 -3.85 -2.95 3.29
CA SER A 152 -4.32 -1.86 2.42
C SER A 152 -3.35 -0.68 2.32
N SER A 153 -2.36 -0.61 3.21
CA SER A 153 -1.40 0.49 3.31
C SER A 153 0.04 0.01 3.11
N VAL A 154 0.78 0.71 2.24
CA VAL A 154 2.21 0.43 2.00
C VAL A 154 3.03 0.62 3.28
N SER A 155 2.72 1.64 4.10
CA SER A 155 3.43 1.86 5.37
C SER A 155 3.23 0.73 6.38
N ALA A 156 2.06 0.09 6.39
CA ALA A 156 1.82 -1.11 7.20
C ALA A 156 2.50 -2.36 6.61
N ALA A 157 2.59 -2.48 5.27
CA ALA A 157 3.23 -3.60 4.60
C ALA A 157 4.72 -3.74 4.96
N ILE A 158 5.42 -2.63 5.17
CA ILE A 158 6.86 -2.62 5.49
C ILE A 158 7.19 -2.86 6.97
N ALA A 159 6.19 -2.93 7.85
CA ALA A 159 6.41 -3.16 9.28
C ALA A 159 7.20 -4.46 9.52
N GLY A 160 8.34 -4.37 10.22
CA GLY A 160 9.22 -5.50 10.51
C GLY A 160 10.02 -6.04 9.32
N GLN A 161 9.97 -5.41 8.12
CA GLN A 161 10.67 -5.89 6.92
C GLN A 161 12.10 -5.35 6.79
N MET A 162 12.44 -4.28 7.50
CA MET A 162 13.73 -3.61 7.33
C MET A 162 14.38 -3.26 8.67
N PRO A 163 15.63 -3.65 8.92
CA PRO A 163 16.34 -3.25 10.12
C PRO A 163 16.52 -1.73 10.18
N GLY A 164 16.24 -1.13 11.35
CA GLY A 164 16.35 0.32 11.58
C GLY A 164 15.20 1.15 11.02
N VAL A 165 14.12 0.52 10.55
CA VAL A 165 12.86 1.16 10.18
C VAL A 165 11.77 0.66 11.15
N THR A 166 11.16 1.59 11.86
CA THR A 166 10.02 1.30 12.75
C THR A 166 8.75 1.81 12.09
N ALA A 167 7.75 0.97 11.99
CA ALA A 167 6.42 1.33 11.51
C ALA A 167 5.41 1.00 12.62
N ILE A 168 4.73 2.01 13.14
CA ILE A 168 3.75 1.89 14.22
C ILE A 168 2.38 2.23 13.67
N GLN A 169 1.48 1.27 13.66
CA GLN A 169 0.10 1.48 13.31
C GLN A 169 -0.68 1.86 14.58
N SER A 170 -1.18 3.09 14.64
CA SER A 170 -1.91 3.63 15.80
C SER A 170 -3.40 3.33 15.75
N SER A 171 -3.95 2.94 14.59
CA SER A 171 -5.38 2.66 14.40
C SER A 171 -5.57 1.46 13.47
N GLY A 172 -6.54 0.61 13.78
CA GLY A 172 -7.06 -0.44 12.90
C GLY A 172 -8.34 -0.05 12.17
N ALA A 173 -8.83 1.19 12.35
CA ALA A 173 -10.07 1.64 11.72
C ALA A 173 -9.94 1.67 10.18
N PRO A 174 -11.03 1.37 9.46
CA PRO A 174 -11.06 1.41 8.01
C PRO A 174 -10.51 2.74 7.44
N GLY A 175 -9.63 2.66 6.45
CA GLY A 175 -8.98 3.82 5.84
C GLY A 175 -7.93 4.54 6.70
N SER A 176 -7.74 4.14 7.96
CA SER A 176 -6.78 4.74 8.92
C SER A 176 -5.66 3.77 9.31
N GLN A 177 -5.43 2.73 8.53
CA GLN A 177 -4.45 1.69 8.81
C GLN A 177 -3.01 2.06 8.40
N ALA A 178 -2.77 3.32 8.01
CA ALA A 178 -1.42 3.80 7.72
C ALA A 178 -0.55 3.76 8.99
N ALA A 179 0.68 3.24 8.85
CA ALA A 179 1.64 3.25 9.93
C ALA A 179 2.52 4.51 9.89
N ASP A 180 2.81 5.04 11.06
CA ASP A 180 3.83 6.09 11.24
C ASP A 180 5.21 5.46 11.14
N ILE A 181 5.99 5.95 10.17
CA ILE A 181 7.33 5.42 9.91
C ILE A 181 8.38 6.34 10.52
N THR A 182 9.32 5.72 11.23
CA THR A 182 10.53 6.38 11.69
C THR A 182 11.76 5.58 11.28
N ILE A 183 12.83 6.29 10.89
CA ILE A 183 14.10 5.69 10.47
C ILE A 183 15.14 6.03 11.53
N ARG A 184 15.72 5.00 12.17
CA ARG A 184 16.70 5.13 13.27
C ARG A 184 16.22 5.98 14.45
N GLY A 185 14.90 5.98 14.71
CA GLY A 185 14.27 6.72 15.80
C GLY A 185 13.79 8.12 15.39
N LYS A 186 13.29 8.87 16.38
CA LYS A 186 12.79 10.25 16.19
C LYS A 186 13.90 11.24 16.45
N ASN A 187 14.23 12.06 15.45
CA ASN A 187 15.26 13.10 15.54
C ASN A 187 14.70 14.45 16.00
N SER A 188 13.38 14.60 16.05
CA SER A 188 12.70 15.84 16.44
C SER A 188 11.41 15.53 17.18
N ILE A 189 11.04 16.39 18.13
CA ILE A 189 9.77 16.32 18.85
C ILE A 189 8.60 16.74 17.94
N ASN A 190 8.84 17.64 16.99
CA ASN A 190 7.79 18.27 16.19
C ASN A 190 7.43 17.52 14.89
N ALA A 191 8.40 16.87 14.27
CA ALA A 191 8.17 16.07 13.06
C ALA A 191 9.31 15.06 12.86
N ALA A 192 8.98 13.80 12.67
CA ALA A 192 9.93 12.72 12.47
C ALA A 192 9.67 11.89 11.21
N SER A 193 8.72 12.31 10.36
CA SER A 193 8.38 11.56 9.14
C SER A 193 9.49 11.65 8.10
N PRO A 194 9.89 10.54 7.46
CA PRO A 194 10.85 10.53 6.38
C PRO A 194 10.28 11.20 5.11
N LEU A 195 11.17 11.69 4.26
CA LEU A 195 10.81 12.17 2.93
C LEU A 195 10.44 10.98 2.04
N VAL A 196 9.29 11.02 1.38
CA VAL A 196 8.85 10.00 0.43
C VAL A 196 9.01 10.50 -1.00
N ILE A 197 9.73 9.74 -1.81
CA ILE A 197 9.93 9.99 -3.24
C ILE A 197 9.32 8.82 -4.02
N VAL A 198 8.41 9.13 -4.92
CA VAL A 198 7.73 8.15 -5.79
C VAL A 198 8.12 8.43 -7.24
N ASP A 199 8.74 7.47 -7.90
CA ASP A 199 9.22 7.59 -9.29
C ASP A 199 10.07 8.87 -9.55
N GLY A 200 10.83 9.29 -8.52
CA GLY A 200 11.76 10.41 -8.60
C GLY A 200 11.20 11.79 -8.18
N VAL A 201 9.93 11.89 -7.77
CA VAL A 201 9.30 13.12 -7.31
C VAL A 201 8.70 12.98 -5.90
N PRO A 202 8.59 14.05 -5.09
CA PRO A 202 7.96 13.99 -3.78
C PRO A 202 6.50 13.51 -3.87
N GLY A 203 6.14 12.51 -3.06
CA GLY A 203 4.83 11.87 -3.10
C GLY A 203 4.35 11.34 -1.75
N SER A 204 3.28 10.55 -1.77
CA SER A 204 2.73 9.83 -0.61
C SER A 204 2.75 8.32 -0.89
N MET A 205 3.24 7.53 0.07
CA MET A 205 3.27 6.07 -0.08
C MET A 205 1.89 5.43 0.11
N ASN A 206 1.04 6.03 0.95
CA ASN A 206 -0.24 5.43 1.33
C ASN A 206 -1.34 5.65 0.27
N THR A 207 -1.07 6.43 -0.77
CA THR A 207 -1.95 6.60 -1.94
C THR A 207 -1.69 5.57 -3.03
N ILE A 208 -0.62 4.76 -2.89
CA ILE A 208 -0.21 3.74 -3.85
C ILE A 208 -0.83 2.39 -3.47
N ASP A 209 -1.26 1.62 -4.47
CA ASP A 209 -1.62 0.22 -4.27
C ASP A 209 -0.33 -0.59 -4.05
N PRO A 210 -0.20 -1.41 -2.99
CA PRO A 210 0.99 -2.24 -2.78
C PRO A 210 1.35 -3.12 -3.97
N ASN A 211 0.36 -3.56 -4.76
CA ASN A 211 0.58 -4.36 -5.98
C ASN A 211 1.25 -3.59 -7.12
N ASP A 212 1.25 -2.24 -7.08
CA ASP A 212 1.89 -1.40 -8.10
C ASP A 212 3.37 -1.11 -7.82
N ILE A 213 3.90 -1.54 -6.68
CA ILE A 213 5.28 -1.28 -6.28
C ILE A 213 6.22 -2.34 -6.85
N GLU A 214 7.33 -1.88 -7.46
CA GLU A 214 8.44 -2.72 -7.89
C GLU A 214 9.51 -2.82 -6.81
N THR A 215 9.95 -1.67 -6.26
CA THR A 215 10.96 -1.61 -5.20
C THR A 215 10.62 -0.55 -4.16
N PHE A 216 10.96 -0.85 -2.92
CA PHE A 216 10.88 0.05 -1.78
C PHE A 216 12.27 0.14 -1.14
N THR A 217 12.88 1.31 -1.20
CA THR A 217 14.27 1.54 -0.74
C THR A 217 14.29 2.61 0.32
N VAL A 218 15.04 2.39 1.40
CA VAL A 218 15.19 3.35 2.50
C VAL A 218 16.65 3.78 2.61
N LEU A 219 16.89 5.09 2.47
CA LEU A 219 18.16 5.73 2.74
C LEU A 219 18.21 6.12 4.23
N LYS A 220 19.06 5.45 5.00
CA LYS A 220 19.05 5.53 6.46
C LYS A 220 20.10 6.48 7.05
N ASP A 221 21.07 6.90 6.27
CA ASP A 221 22.13 7.80 6.73
C ASP A 221 22.16 9.13 5.98
N ALA A 222 22.82 10.10 6.59
CA ALA A 222 22.93 11.43 6.04
C ALA A 222 23.71 11.48 4.72
N ALA A 223 24.68 10.58 4.51
CA ALA A 223 25.49 10.57 3.29
C ALA A 223 24.66 10.16 2.08
N SER A 224 23.89 9.07 2.18
CA SER A 224 22.99 8.61 1.11
C SER A 224 21.80 9.54 0.88
N ALA A 225 21.33 10.24 1.93
CA ALA A 225 20.19 11.14 1.89
C ALA A 225 20.55 12.59 1.51
N ALA A 226 21.84 12.99 1.57
CA ALA A 226 22.31 14.37 1.42
C ALA A 226 21.82 15.06 0.14
N ILE A 227 21.74 14.34 -0.96
CA ILE A 227 21.29 14.88 -2.25
C ILE A 227 19.82 15.37 -2.24
N TYR A 228 19.01 14.92 -1.26
CA TYR A 228 17.63 15.35 -1.05
C TYR A 228 17.51 16.56 -0.08
N GLY A 229 18.63 17.03 0.48
CA GLY A 229 18.71 18.23 1.32
C GLY A 229 18.09 18.07 2.70
N VAL A 230 17.73 19.20 3.32
CA VAL A 230 17.24 19.26 4.71
C VAL A 230 15.95 18.50 4.95
N GLN A 231 15.11 18.28 3.94
CA GLN A 231 13.90 17.48 4.07
C GLN A 231 14.19 15.99 4.32
N ALA A 232 15.40 15.55 3.99
CA ALA A 232 15.87 14.18 4.20
C ALA A 232 16.48 13.93 5.58
N ALA A 233 16.43 14.91 6.49
CA ALA A 233 17.02 14.80 7.84
C ALA A 233 16.50 13.59 8.65
N ASN A 234 15.27 13.17 8.39
CA ASN A 234 14.65 11.99 9.01
C ASN A 234 14.76 10.72 8.13
N GLY A 235 15.65 10.72 7.12
CA GLY A 235 15.80 9.68 6.14
C GLY A 235 14.89 9.86 4.92
N VAL A 236 15.10 9.02 3.90
CA VAL A 236 14.34 9.06 2.65
C VAL A 236 13.80 7.68 2.30
N ILE A 237 12.57 7.64 1.87
CA ILE A 237 11.92 6.46 1.31
C ILE A 237 11.77 6.67 -0.20
N LEU A 238 12.38 5.78 -0.98
CA LEU A 238 12.29 5.77 -2.43
C LEU A 238 11.39 4.63 -2.86
N ILE A 239 10.36 4.94 -3.60
CA ILE A 239 9.42 3.97 -4.14
C ILE A 239 9.51 4.03 -5.67
N THR A 240 9.77 2.88 -6.29
CA THR A 240 9.60 2.74 -7.73
C THR A 240 8.39 1.90 -8.02
N THR A 241 7.61 2.30 -9.00
CA THR A 241 6.41 1.57 -9.41
C THR A 241 6.71 0.68 -10.60
N LYS A 242 5.90 -0.38 -10.77
CA LYS A 242 6.06 -1.35 -11.86
C LYS A 242 6.04 -0.67 -13.22
N GLN A 243 6.97 -1.08 -14.06
CA GLN A 243 7.14 -0.60 -15.43
C GLN A 243 6.96 -1.77 -16.40
N GLY A 244 6.60 -1.48 -17.66
CA GLY A 244 6.68 -2.49 -18.71
C GLY A 244 8.13 -2.78 -19.09
N LYS A 245 8.39 -3.97 -19.67
CA LYS A 245 9.73 -4.38 -20.13
C LYS A 245 9.78 -4.41 -21.65
N LYS A 246 10.93 -4.04 -22.22
CA LYS A 246 11.14 -4.08 -23.68
C LYS A 246 11.05 -5.50 -24.21
N GLY A 247 10.39 -5.66 -25.36
CA GLY A 247 10.24 -6.97 -26.02
C GLY A 247 9.31 -7.95 -25.28
N GLU A 248 8.71 -7.56 -24.16
CA GLU A 248 7.79 -8.40 -23.40
C GLU A 248 6.40 -8.41 -24.04
N LYS A 249 5.86 -9.60 -24.26
CA LYS A 249 4.46 -9.75 -24.70
C LYS A 249 3.52 -9.16 -23.67
N THR A 250 2.39 -8.61 -24.12
CA THR A 250 1.34 -8.10 -23.24
C THR A 250 0.91 -9.18 -22.25
N ARG A 251 0.98 -8.83 -20.96
CA ARG A 251 0.57 -9.69 -19.85
C ARG A 251 -0.51 -8.98 -19.05
N VAL A 252 -1.59 -9.68 -18.76
CA VAL A 252 -2.63 -9.26 -17.83
C VAL A 252 -2.46 -10.04 -16.52
N THR A 253 -2.46 -9.33 -15.41
CA THR A 253 -2.36 -9.94 -14.08
C THR A 253 -3.54 -9.47 -13.24
N TYR A 254 -4.17 -10.39 -12.55
CA TYR A 254 -5.17 -10.12 -11.52
C TYR A 254 -4.67 -10.62 -10.17
N SER A 255 -4.79 -9.79 -9.14
CA SER A 255 -4.54 -10.12 -7.75
C SER A 255 -5.80 -9.81 -6.95
N GLY A 256 -6.29 -10.77 -6.18
CA GLY A 256 -7.46 -10.60 -5.33
C GLY A 256 -7.24 -11.21 -3.96
N ASN A 257 -7.74 -10.52 -2.93
CA ASN A 257 -7.69 -10.97 -1.55
C ASN A 257 -9.03 -10.66 -0.87
N VAL A 258 -9.48 -11.60 -0.05
CA VAL A 258 -10.60 -11.43 0.88
C VAL A 258 -10.12 -11.85 2.26
N SER A 259 -10.26 -11.00 3.25
CA SER A 259 -9.83 -11.26 4.62
C SER A 259 -10.92 -10.88 5.62
N TRP A 260 -10.83 -11.48 6.79
CA TRP A 260 -11.67 -11.19 7.95
C TRP A 260 -10.77 -10.72 9.08
N SER A 261 -10.99 -9.48 9.53
CA SER A 261 -10.27 -8.90 10.66
C SER A 261 -11.11 -9.04 11.92
N SER A 262 -10.51 -9.51 13.00
CA SER A 262 -11.14 -9.61 14.32
C SER A 262 -10.23 -9.00 15.38
N PRO A 263 -10.77 -8.49 16.50
CA PRO A 263 -9.96 -7.99 17.60
C PRO A 263 -9.00 -9.07 18.12
N VAL A 264 -7.72 -8.74 18.22
CA VAL A 264 -6.68 -9.65 18.74
C VAL A 264 -6.81 -9.81 20.26
N ALA A 265 -7.24 -8.74 20.95
CA ALA A 265 -7.45 -8.73 22.37
C ALA A 265 -8.75 -8.00 22.70
N LYS A 266 -9.55 -8.59 23.56
CA LYS A 266 -10.74 -8.00 24.16
C LYS A 266 -10.39 -7.67 25.61
N ARG A 267 -10.75 -6.47 26.10
CA ARG A 267 -10.66 -6.20 27.52
C ARG A 267 -11.71 -7.03 28.24
N GLU A 268 -11.31 -7.84 29.19
CA GLU A 268 -12.22 -8.56 30.05
C GLU A 268 -12.90 -7.56 30.97
N LEU A 269 -14.22 -7.53 30.95
CA LEU A 269 -15.07 -6.70 31.80
C LEU A 269 -15.84 -7.63 32.71
N VAL A 270 -16.14 -7.15 33.93
CA VAL A 270 -16.95 -7.88 34.92
C VAL A 270 -18.40 -7.98 34.45
N ASN A 271 -19.06 -9.07 34.76
CA ASN A 271 -20.50 -9.23 34.56
C ASN A 271 -21.32 -8.49 35.67
N ALA A 272 -22.65 -8.48 35.58
CA ALA A 272 -23.50 -7.74 36.51
C ALA A 272 -23.39 -8.24 37.95
N TYR A 273 -23.26 -9.56 38.17
CA TYR A 273 -23.04 -10.16 39.47
C TYR A 273 -21.72 -9.70 40.10
N GLU A 274 -20.63 -9.87 39.38
CA GLU A 274 -19.29 -9.46 39.81
C GLU A 274 -19.24 -7.95 40.07
N TYR A 275 -19.85 -7.14 39.18
CA TYR A 275 -19.95 -5.69 39.37
C TYR A 275 -20.68 -5.33 40.66
N ALA A 276 -21.84 -5.95 40.92
CA ALA A 276 -22.65 -5.66 42.12
C ALA A 276 -21.91 -6.00 43.41
N VAL A 277 -21.22 -7.16 43.45
CA VAL A 277 -20.40 -7.58 44.59
C VAL A 277 -19.25 -6.62 44.83
N LEU A 278 -18.46 -6.31 43.81
CA LEU A 278 -17.29 -5.43 43.89
C LEU A 278 -17.68 -3.98 44.21
N TYR A 279 -18.81 -3.50 43.69
CA TYR A 279 -19.30 -2.17 43.98
C TYR A 279 -19.69 -2.03 45.47
N ASN A 280 -20.43 -3.00 46.03
CA ASN A 280 -20.78 -3.01 47.43
C ASN A 280 -19.53 -3.13 48.33
N GLU A 281 -18.57 -3.96 47.97
CA GLU A 281 -17.28 -4.08 48.67
C GLU A 281 -16.52 -2.76 48.69
N ALA A 282 -16.41 -2.08 47.53
CA ALA A 282 -15.75 -0.78 47.42
C ALA A 282 -16.47 0.28 48.32
N THR A 283 -17.81 0.27 48.33
CA THR A 283 -18.61 1.17 49.14
C THR A 283 -18.37 0.96 50.66
N LEU A 284 -18.29 -0.29 51.11
CA LEU A 284 -17.98 -0.62 52.52
C LEU A 284 -16.53 -0.29 52.89
N ASN A 285 -15.59 -0.45 51.99
CA ASN A 285 -14.18 -0.09 52.19
C ASN A 285 -14.00 1.42 52.37
N GLU A 286 -14.80 2.23 51.64
CA GLU A 286 -14.81 3.67 51.80
C GLU A 286 -15.53 4.11 53.08
N ASN A 287 -16.70 3.53 53.36
CA ASN A 287 -17.48 3.81 54.58
C ASN A 287 -18.16 2.52 55.08
N PRO A 288 -17.69 1.92 56.20
CA PRO A 288 -18.27 0.70 56.74
C PRO A 288 -19.75 0.78 57.13
N ASN A 289 -20.28 2.00 57.28
CA ASN A 289 -21.69 2.26 57.62
C ASN A 289 -22.52 2.73 56.40
N ALA A 290 -22.00 2.65 55.21
CA ALA A 290 -22.70 3.07 54.00
C ALA A 290 -23.90 2.16 53.70
N THR A 291 -24.96 2.75 53.13
CA THR A 291 -26.07 1.98 52.57
C THR A 291 -25.58 1.36 51.27
N LEU A 292 -25.69 0.05 51.14
CA LEU A 292 -25.30 -0.68 49.96
C LEU A 292 -26.23 -0.35 48.79
N MET A 293 -25.65 -0.28 47.58
CA MET A 293 -26.41 -0.03 46.35
C MET A 293 -27.19 -1.26 45.91
N PHE A 294 -26.62 -2.44 46.09
CA PHE A 294 -27.23 -3.71 45.69
C PHE A 294 -27.57 -4.53 46.94
N SER A 295 -28.83 -4.95 47.04
CA SER A 295 -29.29 -5.87 48.10
C SER A 295 -28.75 -7.29 47.87
N PRO A 296 -28.70 -8.14 48.92
CA PRO A 296 -28.34 -9.56 48.73
C PRO A 296 -29.24 -10.31 47.76
N GLU A 297 -30.53 -9.95 47.68
CA GLU A 297 -31.50 -10.52 46.75
C GLU A 297 -31.18 -10.13 45.31
N GLU A 298 -30.93 -8.85 45.03
CA GLU A 298 -30.53 -8.38 43.70
C GLU A 298 -29.22 -9.02 43.23
N ILE A 299 -28.23 -9.18 44.13
CA ILE A 299 -26.98 -9.88 43.81
C ILE A 299 -27.25 -11.32 43.43
N GLU A 300 -28.12 -12.01 44.13
CA GLU A 300 -28.51 -13.39 43.83
C GLU A 300 -29.27 -13.46 42.48
N ASP A 301 -30.14 -12.50 42.19
CA ASP A 301 -30.87 -12.40 40.94
C ASP A 301 -29.90 -12.18 39.74
N TYR A 302 -28.86 -11.38 39.89
CA TYR A 302 -27.81 -11.27 38.89
C TYR A 302 -27.02 -12.59 38.74
N ARG A 303 -26.74 -13.29 39.85
CA ARG A 303 -26.02 -14.55 39.83
C ARG A 303 -26.80 -15.66 39.13
N THR A 304 -28.11 -15.71 39.34
CA THR A 304 -28.99 -16.73 38.74
C THR A 304 -29.48 -16.36 37.34
N GLY A 305 -29.27 -15.12 36.90
CA GLY A 305 -29.77 -14.61 35.61
C GLY A 305 -31.24 -14.18 35.62
N ALA A 306 -31.86 -14.03 36.81
CA ALA A 306 -33.19 -13.44 36.95
C ALA A 306 -33.18 -11.94 36.58
N LEU A 307 -32.09 -11.24 36.91
CA LEU A 307 -31.78 -9.91 36.39
C LEU A 307 -30.78 -9.97 35.24
N PRO A 308 -30.88 -9.09 34.23
CA PRO A 308 -30.05 -9.10 33.05
C PRO A 308 -28.62 -8.65 33.34
N SER A 309 -27.65 -9.27 32.64
CA SER A 309 -26.26 -8.86 32.58
C SER A 309 -25.89 -8.54 31.14
N THR A 310 -25.58 -7.28 30.87
CA THR A 310 -25.26 -6.81 29.52
C THR A 310 -23.76 -6.89 29.24
N ASP A 311 -23.36 -7.67 28.27
CA ASP A 311 -22.03 -7.56 27.66
C ASP A 311 -22.05 -6.44 26.63
N TRP A 312 -21.63 -5.25 27.05
CA TRP A 312 -21.60 -4.06 26.21
C TRP A 312 -20.65 -4.20 25.02
N TYR A 313 -19.60 -5.01 25.16
CA TYR A 313 -18.70 -5.26 24.05
C TYR A 313 -19.39 -6.06 22.93
N GLU A 314 -20.07 -7.13 23.27
CA GLU A 314 -20.84 -7.92 22.30
C GLU A 314 -22.04 -7.16 21.73
N ALA A 315 -22.64 -6.27 22.50
CA ALA A 315 -23.77 -5.45 22.06
C ALA A 315 -23.36 -4.38 21.03
N ALA A 316 -22.15 -3.82 21.14
CA ALA A 316 -21.73 -2.65 20.37
C ALA A 316 -20.65 -2.95 19.31
N ILE A 317 -19.86 -4.02 19.46
CA ILE A 317 -18.69 -4.30 18.61
C ILE A 317 -18.91 -5.60 17.84
N LYS A 318 -18.78 -5.56 16.52
CA LYS A 318 -18.84 -6.75 15.64
C LYS A 318 -17.68 -7.70 15.98
N LYS A 319 -17.93 -9.01 15.90
CA LYS A 319 -16.91 -10.05 16.12
C LYS A 319 -15.83 -10.06 15.04
N SER A 320 -16.20 -9.69 13.83
CA SER A 320 -15.28 -9.58 12.69
C SER A 320 -15.78 -8.59 11.65
N ALA A 321 -14.88 -8.09 10.85
CA ALA A 321 -15.13 -7.19 9.72
C ALA A 321 -14.44 -7.73 8.46
N ILE A 322 -15.06 -7.53 7.31
CA ILE A 322 -14.55 -8.01 6.02
C ILE A 322 -13.67 -6.96 5.35
N GLU A 323 -12.60 -7.41 4.73
CA GLU A 323 -11.77 -6.59 3.86
C GLU A 323 -11.60 -7.30 2.51
N THR A 324 -11.74 -6.55 1.41
CA THR A 324 -11.51 -7.07 0.06
C THR A 324 -10.57 -6.16 -0.70
N MET A 325 -9.62 -6.75 -1.43
CA MET A 325 -8.67 -6.05 -2.27
C MET A 325 -8.63 -6.71 -3.63
N HIS A 326 -8.68 -5.91 -4.68
CA HIS A 326 -8.63 -6.38 -6.07
C HIS A 326 -7.74 -5.45 -6.87
N ASN A 327 -6.80 -6.01 -7.62
CA ASN A 327 -5.93 -5.29 -8.54
C ASN A 327 -5.88 -6.01 -9.88
N VAL A 328 -6.06 -5.26 -10.95
CA VAL A 328 -5.87 -5.74 -12.33
C VAL A 328 -4.81 -4.88 -12.97
N SER A 329 -3.79 -5.49 -13.54
CA SER A 329 -2.74 -4.79 -14.25
C SER A 329 -2.48 -5.38 -15.62
N ILE A 330 -2.09 -4.53 -16.56
CA ILE A 330 -1.66 -4.88 -17.90
C ILE A 330 -0.27 -4.29 -18.12
N SER A 331 0.69 -5.11 -18.48
CA SER A 331 2.06 -4.68 -18.77
C SER A 331 2.56 -5.31 -20.06
N GLY A 332 3.52 -4.64 -20.69
CA GLY A 332 4.15 -5.14 -21.91
C GLY A 332 5.07 -4.11 -22.54
N GLY A 333 5.60 -4.44 -23.70
CA GLY A 333 6.40 -3.49 -24.46
C GLY A 333 6.92 -4.03 -25.77
N THR A 334 7.15 -3.10 -26.68
CA THR A 334 7.93 -3.30 -27.89
C THR A 334 9.40 -3.00 -27.62
N GLU A 335 10.26 -3.06 -28.64
CA GLU A 335 11.66 -2.63 -28.52
C GLU A 335 11.80 -1.14 -28.17
N LYS A 336 10.81 -0.30 -28.50
CA LYS A 336 10.88 1.14 -28.31
C LYS A 336 9.95 1.67 -27.23
N THR A 337 8.82 1.04 -26.96
CA THR A 337 7.80 1.56 -26.06
C THR A 337 7.42 0.50 -25.05
N THR A 338 7.42 0.86 -23.78
CA THR A 338 7.00 0.01 -22.66
C THR A 338 5.84 0.66 -21.92
N TYR A 339 4.92 -0.15 -21.44
CA TYR A 339 3.74 0.33 -20.70
C TYR A 339 3.39 -0.60 -19.53
N ASN A 340 2.85 0.01 -18.52
CA ASN A 340 2.18 -0.67 -17.41
C ASN A 340 0.94 0.17 -17.03
N ALA A 341 -0.21 -0.45 -16.89
CA ALA A 341 -1.40 0.20 -16.38
C ALA A 341 -2.08 -0.72 -15.37
N SER A 342 -2.62 -0.14 -14.30
CA SER A 342 -3.31 -0.88 -13.24
C SER A 342 -4.55 -0.16 -12.74
N LEU A 343 -5.52 -0.96 -12.27
CA LEU A 343 -6.72 -0.52 -11.56
C LEU A 343 -6.83 -1.33 -10.28
N GLY A 344 -6.97 -0.65 -9.16
CA GLY A 344 -7.12 -1.25 -7.84
C GLY A 344 -8.42 -0.83 -7.17
N TYR A 345 -9.02 -1.73 -6.41
CA TYR A 345 -10.17 -1.49 -5.55
C TYR A 345 -9.92 -2.11 -4.18
N ILE A 346 -10.21 -1.34 -3.12
CA ILE A 346 -10.14 -1.79 -1.73
C ILE A 346 -11.46 -1.44 -1.07
N TYR A 347 -12.02 -2.38 -0.31
CA TYR A 347 -13.12 -2.15 0.60
C TYR A 347 -12.79 -2.74 1.97
N GLN A 348 -13.05 -1.98 3.02
CA GLN A 348 -12.84 -2.37 4.41
C GLN A 348 -14.11 -2.05 5.20
N ASP A 349 -14.69 -3.04 5.87
CA ASP A 349 -15.72 -2.85 6.88
C ASP A 349 -15.08 -2.63 8.25
N GLY A 350 -15.73 -1.92 9.14
CA GLY A 350 -15.31 -1.67 10.51
C GLY A 350 -16.05 -2.54 11.52
N LEU A 351 -15.53 -2.54 12.73
CA LEU A 351 -16.11 -3.28 13.87
C LEU A 351 -17.30 -2.59 14.51
N THR A 352 -17.56 -1.32 14.18
CA THR A 352 -18.75 -0.55 14.61
C THR A 352 -19.71 -0.37 13.44
N ALA A 353 -20.96 0.01 13.70
CA ALA A 353 -21.92 0.29 12.64
C ALA A 353 -21.51 1.53 11.83
N ASP A 354 -21.84 1.52 10.53
CA ASP A 354 -21.58 2.59 9.56
C ASP A 354 -20.13 3.10 9.50
N ASN A 355 -19.18 2.25 9.89
CA ASN A 355 -17.75 2.50 9.76
C ASN A 355 -17.21 1.65 8.60
N ASP A 356 -16.88 2.29 7.49
CA ASP A 356 -16.34 1.62 6.32
C ASP A 356 -15.39 2.52 5.52
N TYR A 357 -14.57 1.91 4.69
CA TYR A 357 -13.68 2.59 3.77
C TYR A 357 -13.70 1.90 2.41
N SER A 358 -13.73 2.70 1.36
CA SER A 358 -13.54 2.22 0.00
C SER A 358 -12.51 3.08 -0.73
N ARG A 359 -11.66 2.46 -1.57
CA ARG A 359 -10.65 3.16 -2.36
C ARG A 359 -10.54 2.58 -3.76
N PHE A 360 -10.56 3.46 -4.75
CA PHE A 360 -10.20 3.17 -6.13
C PHE A 360 -8.84 3.77 -6.44
N ASN A 361 -7.97 3.01 -7.06
CA ASN A 361 -6.67 3.43 -7.57
C ASN A 361 -6.61 3.22 -9.08
N ALA A 362 -5.95 4.12 -9.78
CA ALA A 362 -5.57 3.95 -11.18
C ALA A 362 -4.14 4.42 -11.37
N ARG A 363 -3.34 3.68 -12.14
CA ARG A 363 -1.96 4.04 -12.48
C ARG A 363 -1.65 3.68 -13.92
N MET A 364 -0.82 4.51 -14.57
CA MET A 364 -0.28 4.25 -15.89
C MET A 364 1.15 4.76 -15.97
N ASN A 365 2.06 3.93 -16.42
CA ASN A 365 3.44 4.25 -16.72
C ASN A 365 3.70 3.92 -18.20
N LEU A 366 4.11 4.92 -18.96
CA LEU A 366 4.43 4.78 -20.39
C LEU A 366 5.81 5.38 -20.65
N ASN A 367 6.71 4.61 -21.27
CA ASN A 367 8.02 5.09 -21.68
C ASN A 367 8.25 4.76 -23.15
N SER A 368 8.79 5.70 -23.92
CA SER A 368 9.06 5.52 -25.34
C SER A 368 10.42 6.08 -25.76
N GLU A 369 11.15 5.32 -26.54
CA GLU A 369 12.37 5.75 -27.23
C GLU A 369 11.99 6.31 -28.60
N ILE A 370 11.81 7.64 -28.68
CA ILE A 370 11.47 8.34 -29.93
C ILE A 370 12.60 8.18 -30.94
N SER A 371 13.83 8.27 -30.45
CA SER A 371 15.05 8.05 -31.23
C SER A 371 16.17 7.54 -30.31
N LYS A 372 17.34 7.17 -30.90
CA LYS A 372 18.52 6.83 -30.09
C LYS A 372 19.01 7.97 -29.16
N TYR A 373 18.54 9.19 -29.40
CA TYR A 373 18.92 10.37 -28.63
C TYR A 373 17.82 10.86 -27.68
N ILE A 374 16.56 10.51 -27.92
CA ILE A 374 15.42 11.09 -27.20
C ILE A 374 14.54 9.98 -26.63
N LYS A 375 14.40 9.98 -25.32
CA LYS A 375 13.45 9.12 -24.56
C LYS A 375 12.46 10.02 -23.86
N VAL A 376 11.19 9.66 -23.89
CA VAL A 376 10.11 10.36 -23.18
C VAL A 376 9.30 9.38 -22.36
N GLY A 377 8.68 9.86 -21.31
CA GLY A 377 7.77 9.05 -20.54
C GLY A 377 6.78 9.88 -19.75
N ILE A 378 5.68 9.21 -19.38
CA ILE A 378 4.59 9.76 -18.58
C ILE A 378 4.24 8.74 -17.51
N ASN A 379 4.18 9.23 -16.25
CA ASN A 379 3.62 8.49 -15.12
C ASN A 379 2.37 9.25 -14.68
N ALA A 380 1.21 8.59 -14.75
CA ALA A 380 -0.05 9.13 -14.29
C ALA A 380 -0.61 8.23 -13.20
N SER A 381 -1.11 8.81 -12.13
CA SER A 381 -1.82 8.06 -11.09
C SER A 381 -2.93 8.88 -10.47
N GLY A 382 -3.94 8.19 -9.99
CA GLY A 382 -5.02 8.78 -9.25
C GLY A 382 -5.62 7.80 -8.26
N TYR A 383 -6.15 8.33 -7.16
CA TYR A 383 -7.00 7.56 -6.27
C TYR A 383 -8.18 8.38 -5.77
N ARG A 384 -9.22 7.68 -5.37
CA ARG A 384 -10.35 8.22 -4.63
C ARG A 384 -10.67 7.28 -3.48
N GLY A 385 -10.50 7.79 -2.25
CA GLY A 385 -10.85 7.10 -1.00
C GLY A 385 -12.07 7.75 -0.35
N VAL A 386 -12.99 6.96 0.16
CA VAL A 386 -14.15 7.42 0.93
C VAL A 386 -14.17 6.66 2.23
N SER A 387 -14.06 7.36 3.34
CA SER A 387 -14.23 6.85 4.70
C SER A 387 -15.55 7.35 5.26
N ASN A 388 -16.38 6.44 5.71
CA ASN A 388 -17.60 6.72 6.47
C ASN A 388 -17.41 6.32 7.91
N ASP A 389 -18.01 7.05 8.82
CA ASP A 389 -18.02 6.73 10.26
C ASP A 389 -19.31 7.30 10.89
N ALA A 390 -19.78 6.71 11.97
CA ALA A 390 -20.81 7.33 12.80
C ALA A 390 -20.30 8.66 13.36
N TRP A 391 -21.21 9.59 13.70
CA TRP A 391 -20.82 10.90 14.20
C TRP A 391 -19.83 10.85 15.35
N ASN A 392 -20.07 9.99 16.34
CA ASN A 392 -19.23 9.87 17.53
C ASN A 392 -17.95 9.03 17.30
N GLY A 393 -17.93 8.19 16.26
CA GLY A 393 -16.81 7.34 15.89
C GLY A 393 -16.47 6.24 16.88
N PHE A 394 -15.57 5.33 16.44
CA PHE A 394 -15.18 4.15 17.21
C PHE A 394 -14.69 4.43 18.63
N VAL A 395 -13.90 5.51 18.83
CA VAL A 395 -13.31 5.80 20.15
C VAL A 395 -14.40 6.07 21.19
N SER A 396 -15.43 6.84 20.84
CA SER A 396 -16.56 7.14 21.75
C SER A 396 -17.38 5.90 22.05
N VAL A 397 -17.64 5.07 21.04
CA VAL A 397 -18.31 3.78 21.20
C VAL A 397 -17.53 2.89 22.17
N TYR A 398 -16.23 2.74 21.99
CA TYR A 398 -15.39 1.91 22.85
C TYR A 398 -15.26 2.47 24.28
N GLN A 399 -15.25 3.80 24.45
CA GLN A 399 -15.32 4.43 25.77
C GLN A 399 -16.65 4.15 26.44
N GLY A 400 -17.77 4.21 25.72
CA GLY A 400 -19.08 3.82 26.22
C GLY A 400 -19.10 2.37 26.71
N VAL A 401 -18.61 1.44 25.87
CA VAL A 401 -18.49 0.00 26.22
C VAL A 401 -17.73 -0.22 27.54
N THR A 402 -16.67 0.56 27.80
CA THR A 402 -15.84 0.39 28.99
C THR A 402 -16.34 1.15 30.24
N ARG A 403 -17.29 2.07 30.09
CA ARG A 403 -17.82 2.89 31.15
C ARG A 403 -19.23 2.49 31.57
N GLU A 404 -20.00 1.90 30.64
CA GLU A 404 -21.35 1.45 30.96
C GLU A 404 -21.34 0.29 31.95
N LYS A 405 -22.32 0.31 32.85
CA LYS A 405 -22.47 -0.73 33.87
C LYS A 405 -23.13 -1.97 33.28
N PRO A 406 -22.63 -3.17 33.57
CA PRO A 406 -23.23 -4.41 33.05
C PRO A 406 -24.65 -4.66 33.62
N THR A 407 -25.06 -3.97 34.67
CA THR A 407 -26.42 -3.99 35.24
C THR A 407 -27.44 -3.20 34.42
N ASN A 408 -26.98 -2.33 33.49
CA ASN A 408 -27.84 -1.55 32.61
C ASN A 408 -28.22 -2.37 31.36
N LYS A 409 -29.50 -2.23 30.93
CA LYS A 409 -29.98 -2.80 29.65
C LYS A 409 -29.58 -1.88 28.51
N VAL A 410 -29.49 -2.41 27.29
CA VAL A 410 -29.31 -1.61 26.05
C VAL A 410 -30.58 -0.77 25.78
N TYR A 411 -31.74 -1.38 25.99
CA TYR A 411 -33.03 -0.79 25.69
C TYR A 411 -33.93 -0.82 26.95
N ASN A 412 -34.74 0.22 27.08
CA ASN A 412 -35.90 0.26 28.00
C ASN A 412 -37.00 -0.68 27.46
N GLU A 413 -38.05 -0.90 28.28
CA GLU A 413 -39.18 -1.75 27.90
C GLU A 413 -40.00 -1.19 26.73
N ASP A 414 -39.97 0.11 26.52
CA ASP A 414 -40.60 0.81 25.39
C ASP A 414 -39.76 0.80 24.10
N GLY A 415 -38.57 0.16 24.13
CA GLY A 415 -37.64 0.06 22.99
C GLY A 415 -36.75 1.29 22.82
N SER A 416 -36.85 2.32 23.68
CA SER A 416 -35.92 3.43 23.68
C SER A 416 -34.56 3.02 24.27
N TYR A 417 -33.48 3.73 23.90
CA TYR A 417 -32.17 3.47 24.51
C TYR A 417 -32.10 3.91 25.96
N THR A 418 -31.42 3.15 26.80
CA THR A 418 -31.16 3.56 28.19
C THR A 418 -30.09 4.65 28.24
N TYR A 419 -30.15 5.46 29.33
CA TYR A 419 -29.13 6.46 29.67
C TYR A 419 -28.79 6.36 31.15
N SER A 420 -27.51 6.28 31.49
CA SER A 420 -27.01 6.09 32.85
C SER A 420 -26.07 7.21 33.33
N GLY A 421 -26.01 8.32 32.58
CA GLY A 421 -24.97 9.34 32.72
C GLY A 421 -23.78 9.11 31.81
N VAL A 422 -23.79 8.01 31.05
CA VAL A 422 -22.86 7.68 29.98
C VAL A 422 -23.66 7.46 28.69
N ASP A 423 -23.13 7.89 27.55
CA ASP A 423 -23.75 7.64 26.27
C ASP A 423 -23.80 6.13 25.98
N ASN A 424 -24.99 5.62 25.69
CA ASN A 424 -25.19 4.23 25.35
C ASN A 424 -24.41 3.88 24.06
N PRO A 425 -23.43 2.96 24.09
CA PRO A 425 -22.54 2.70 22.97
C PRO A 425 -23.23 2.13 21.74
N VAL A 426 -24.44 1.58 21.88
CA VAL A 426 -25.26 1.11 20.76
C VAL A 426 -26.04 2.27 20.15
N ALA A 427 -26.51 3.22 20.97
CA ALA A 427 -27.27 4.38 20.50
C ALA A 427 -26.45 5.37 19.69
N ILE A 428 -25.18 5.56 20.08
CA ILE A 428 -24.29 6.53 19.42
C ILE A 428 -23.64 6.01 18.11
N GLN A 429 -24.06 4.84 17.64
CA GLN A 429 -23.63 4.24 16.37
C GLN A 429 -24.73 4.34 15.31
N GLY A 430 -24.30 4.23 14.07
CA GLY A 430 -25.19 4.12 12.91
C GLY A 430 -25.97 5.40 12.62
N ASP A 431 -26.99 5.22 11.80
CA ASP A 431 -27.81 6.31 11.24
C ASP A 431 -28.47 7.22 12.30
N LYS A 432 -28.66 6.73 13.54
CA LYS A 432 -29.33 7.50 14.60
C LYS A 432 -28.48 8.63 15.16
N SER A 433 -27.16 8.42 15.25
CA SER A 433 -26.25 9.46 15.76
C SER A 433 -25.84 10.46 14.70
N GLY A 434 -26.06 10.12 13.42
CA GLY A 434 -25.56 10.86 12.26
C GLY A 434 -24.27 10.28 11.70
N PHE A 435 -23.61 11.01 10.81
CA PHE A 435 -22.47 10.51 10.06
C PHE A 435 -21.31 11.51 10.00
N ARG A 436 -20.13 10.99 9.73
CA ARG A 436 -18.94 11.70 9.26
C ARG A 436 -18.43 11.00 8.02
N ARG A 437 -18.16 11.76 6.98
CA ARG A 437 -17.59 11.27 5.73
C ARG A 437 -16.33 12.05 5.40
N ASN A 438 -15.30 11.36 4.93
CA ASN A 438 -14.11 11.97 4.38
C ASN A 438 -13.84 11.39 3.00
N THR A 439 -13.98 12.23 1.97
CA THR A 439 -13.65 11.89 0.59
C THR A 439 -12.30 12.49 0.23
N GLN A 440 -11.31 11.64 0.03
CA GLN A 440 -9.96 12.02 -0.39
C GLN A 440 -9.76 11.68 -1.85
N GLN A 441 -9.12 12.57 -2.60
CA GLN A 441 -8.78 12.36 -4.00
C GLN A 441 -7.38 12.88 -4.26
N GLU A 442 -6.61 12.16 -5.06
CA GLU A 442 -5.32 12.63 -5.56
C GLU A 442 -5.18 12.29 -7.04
N ILE A 443 -4.67 13.24 -7.80
CA ILE A 443 -4.23 13.05 -9.18
C ILE A 443 -2.78 13.49 -9.23
N ASN A 444 -1.93 12.63 -9.79
CA ASN A 444 -0.52 12.91 -10.01
C ASN A 444 -0.19 12.63 -11.47
N LEU A 445 0.40 13.61 -12.15
CA LEU A 445 0.86 13.52 -13.53
C LEU A 445 2.30 13.98 -13.60
N THR A 446 3.20 13.08 -14.01
CA THR A 446 4.63 13.36 -14.17
C THR A 446 5.07 13.06 -15.59
N GLY A 447 5.52 14.07 -16.31
CA GLY A 447 6.18 13.93 -17.61
C GLY A 447 7.69 14.02 -17.47
N HIS A 448 8.43 13.22 -18.26
CA HIS A 448 9.87 13.33 -18.32
C HIS A 448 10.40 13.14 -19.74
N ALA A 449 11.50 13.80 -20.03
CA ALA A 449 12.22 13.66 -21.27
C ALA A 449 13.72 13.57 -21.00
N THR A 450 14.40 12.63 -21.65
CA THR A 450 15.85 12.47 -21.58
C THR A 450 16.45 12.66 -22.97
N ILE A 451 17.42 13.56 -23.10
CA ILE A 451 18.18 13.81 -24.31
C ILE A 451 19.61 13.29 -24.11
N GLN A 452 20.00 12.33 -24.90
CA GLN A 452 21.36 11.79 -24.95
C GLN A 452 22.19 12.66 -25.88
N ILE A 453 23.09 13.49 -25.32
CA ILE A 453 23.94 14.40 -26.10
C ILE A 453 25.18 13.68 -26.62
N LEU A 454 25.82 12.92 -25.73
CA LEU A 454 26.96 12.06 -26.01
C LEU A 454 26.69 10.68 -25.39
N PRO A 455 27.37 9.62 -25.74
CA PRO A 455 27.20 8.32 -25.09
C PRO A 455 27.32 8.38 -23.57
N GLU A 456 28.16 9.28 -23.08
CA GLU A 456 28.44 9.50 -21.64
C GLU A 456 27.58 10.59 -21.01
N LEU A 457 26.96 11.50 -21.79
CA LEU A 457 26.31 12.72 -21.29
C LEU A 457 24.84 12.76 -21.68
N SER A 458 23.96 12.86 -20.70
CA SER A 458 22.52 13.04 -20.90
C SER A 458 21.95 14.17 -20.07
N ILE A 459 20.88 14.79 -20.56
CA ILE A 459 20.06 15.77 -19.84
C ILE A 459 18.66 15.19 -19.70
N LYS A 460 18.14 15.14 -18.47
CA LYS A 460 16.77 14.73 -18.15
C LYS A 460 16.01 15.90 -17.59
N GLY A 461 14.87 16.25 -18.21
CA GLY A 461 13.86 17.14 -17.65
C GLY A 461 12.71 16.34 -17.06
N VAL A 462 12.20 16.77 -15.92
CA VAL A 462 11.01 16.20 -15.26
C VAL A 462 10.09 17.33 -14.85
N TYR A 463 8.79 17.17 -15.09
CA TYR A 463 7.77 18.07 -14.57
C TYR A 463 6.62 17.25 -14.00
N SER A 464 6.25 17.54 -12.75
CA SER A 464 5.19 16.83 -12.03
C SER A 464 4.18 17.81 -11.46
N VAL A 465 2.91 17.49 -11.65
CA VAL A 465 1.77 18.16 -11.02
C VAL A 465 1.02 17.14 -10.18
N ARG A 466 0.83 17.45 -8.90
CA ARG A 466 0.04 16.64 -7.97
C ARG A 466 -1.02 17.52 -7.33
N ASN A 467 -2.28 17.14 -7.45
CA ASN A 467 -3.39 17.75 -6.76
C ASN A 467 -3.97 16.75 -5.77
N TYR A 468 -4.07 17.14 -4.49
CA TYR A 468 -4.72 16.38 -3.44
C TYR A 468 -5.87 17.21 -2.85
N THR A 469 -7.05 16.60 -2.75
CA THR A 469 -8.22 17.20 -2.10
C THR A 469 -8.77 16.28 -1.03
N SER A 470 -9.27 16.88 0.05
CA SER A 470 -10.04 16.20 1.09
C SER A 470 -11.32 16.99 1.35
N ASN A 471 -12.45 16.34 1.11
CA ASN A 471 -13.76 16.88 1.46
C ASN A 471 -14.30 16.09 2.66
N GLN A 472 -14.53 16.80 3.77
CA GLN A 472 -15.04 16.23 5.03
C GLN A 472 -16.40 16.84 5.30
N ASP A 473 -17.43 16.02 5.24
CA ASP A 473 -18.80 16.40 5.58
C ASP A 473 -19.31 15.54 6.74
N GLY A 474 -20.13 16.14 7.59
CA GLY A 474 -20.71 15.42 8.70
C GLY A 474 -21.96 16.10 9.23
N PHE A 475 -22.86 15.30 9.76
CA PHE A 475 -24.10 15.74 10.35
C PHE A 475 -24.44 14.92 11.58
N LYS A 476 -24.53 15.59 12.75
CA LYS A 476 -24.99 15.03 14.01
C LYS A 476 -26.51 15.10 14.04
N LYS A 477 -27.17 13.98 14.21
CA LYS A 477 -28.60 13.92 14.46
C LYS A 477 -28.91 14.16 15.92
N HIS A 478 -30.10 14.66 16.18
CA HIS A 478 -30.66 14.72 17.51
C HIS A 478 -31.48 13.45 17.78
N PHE A 479 -31.33 12.87 18.92
CA PHE A 479 -32.20 11.81 19.43
C PHE A 479 -32.30 11.89 20.96
N THR A 480 -33.32 11.25 21.53
CA THR A 480 -33.51 11.16 22.97
C THR A 480 -33.27 9.75 23.46
N TYR A 481 -32.63 9.66 24.61
CA TYR A 481 -32.57 8.46 25.43
C TYR A 481 -33.79 8.41 26.31
N GLY A 482 -34.38 7.23 26.50
CA GLY A 482 -35.57 7.08 27.32
C GLY A 482 -36.81 7.73 26.70
N SER A 483 -37.88 7.77 27.47
CA SER A 483 -39.17 8.35 27.10
C SER A 483 -39.83 9.08 28.25
N GLY A 484 -40.82 9.94 27.96
CA GLY A 484 -41.59 10.69 28.95
C GLY A 484 -40.75 11.63 29.79
N SER A 485 -41.00 11.66 31.10
CA SER A 485 -40.29 12.55 32.03
C SER A 485 -38.83 12.19 32.26
N ASN A 486 -38.40 11.00 31.86
CA ASN A 486 -37.03 10.51 32.00
C ASN A 486 -36.24 10.60 30.69
N ALA A 487 -36.78 11.29 29.69
CA ALA A 487 -36.11 11.51 28.43
C ALA A 487 -34.87 12.39 28.60
N TYR A 488 -33.72 11.94 28.10
CA TYR A 488 -32.48 12.69 28.08
C TYR A 488 -32.11 13.03 26.64
N ASP A 489 -31.78 14.28 26.39
CA ASP A 489 -31.47 14.84 25.07
C ASP A 489 -30.02 14.58 24.71
N SER A 490 -29.76 14.03 23.52
CA SER A 490 -28.40 13.79 22.97
C SER A 490 -27.67 15.10 22.57
N GLY A 491 -28.31 16.25 22.74
CA GLY A 491 -27.78 17.56 22.41
C GLY A 491 -28.18 18.05 21.03
N LEU A 492 -27.69 19.22 20.67
CA LEU A 492 -28.07 19.89 19.43
C LEU A 492 -27.62 19.12 18.18
N ARG A 493 -28.39 19.23 17.10
CA ARG A 493 -27.94 18.89 15.76
C ARG A 493 -26.74 19.75 15.41
N GLU A 494 -25.77 19.18 14.72
CA GLU A 494 -24.54 19.87 14.32
C GLU A 494 -24.14 19.38 12.92
N GLY A 495 -23.65 20.28 12.09
CA GLY A 495 -23.15 19.93 10.77
C GLY A 495 -21.87 20.69 10.44
N TYR A 496 -21.05 20.07 9.63
CA TYR A 496 -19.86 20.72 9.04
C TYR A 496 -19.63 20.27 7.61
N ASP A 497 -19.02 21.18 6.86
CA ASP A 497 -18.47 20.93 5.53
C ASP A 497 -17.09 21.59 5.48
N LYS A 498 -16.05 20.79 5.19
CA LYS A 498 -14.66 21.23 5.17
C LYS A 498 -13.99 20.75 3.89
N TYR A 499 -13.40 21.68 3.18
CA TYR A 499 -12.70 21.41 1.95
C TYR A 499 -11.23 21.82 2.06
N TYR A 500 -10.33 20.88 1.80
CA TYR A 500 -8.89 21.07 1.80
C TYR A 500 -8.34 20.78 0.40
N ASN A 501 -7.51 21.68 -0.12
CA ASN A 501 -6.90 21.55 -1.45
C ASN A 501 -5.40 21.84 -1.39
N HIS A 502 -4.62 20.87 -1.87
CA HIS A 502 -3.17 20.96 -1.97
C HIS A 502 -2.76 20.79 -3.42
N ASN A 503 -2.05 21.76 -3.96
CA ASN A 503 -1.45 21.70 -5.29
C ASN A 503 0.07 21.70 -5.14
N TYR A 504 0.74 20.75 -5.76
CA TYR A 504 2.18 20.61 -5.76
C TYR A 504 2.71 20.63 -7.18
N TYR A 505 3.75 21.42 -7.41
CA TYR A 505 4.44 21.51 -8.69
C TYR A 505 5.90 21.21 -8.47
N THR A 506 6.47 20.28 -9.23
CA THR A 506 7.89 19.92 -9.15
C THR A 506 8.49 19.96 -10.54
N GLY A 507 9.50 20.79 -10.76
CA GLY A 507 10.30 20.86 -11.97
C GLY A 507 11.73 20.46 -11.67
N GLN A 508 12.33 19.58 -12.49
CA GLN A 508 13.72 19.14 -12.31
C GLN A 508 14.46 19.15 -13.66
N VAL A 509 15.72 19.55 -13.63
CA VAL A 509 16.68 19.39 -14.73
C VAL A 509 17.91 18.68 -14.17
N LEU A 510 18.25 17.53 -14.75
CA LEU A 510 19.33 16.66 -14.31
C LEU A 510 20.31 16.45 -15.46
N ILE A 511 21.58 16.74 -15.22
CA ILE A 511 22.68 16.49 -16.16
C ILE A 511 23.47 15.31 -15.61
N ASN A 512 23.51 14.21 -16.35
CA ASN A 512 24.21 13.00 -15.97
C ASN A 512 25.39 12.73 -16.89
N PHE A 513 26.55 12.49 -16.29
CA PHE A 513 27.77 12.06 -16.98
C PHE A 513 28.25 10.74 -16.39
N ASN A 514 28.48 9.73 -17.25
CA ASN A 514 28.97 8.42 -16.84
C ASN A 514 30.03 7.95 -17.84
N LYS A 515 31.24 7.68 -17.36
CA LYS A 515 32.33 7.22 -18.22
C LYS A 515 33.24 6.24 -17.50
N SER A 516 33.63 5.19 -18.25
CA SER A 516 34.60 4.18 -17.80
C SER A 516 35.89 4.28 -18.62
N PHE A 517 37.02 4.25 -17.93
CA PHE A 517 38.36 4.24 -18.55
C PHE A 517 39.16 3.07 -17.94
N GLY A 518 39.16 1.92 -18.60
CA GLY A 518 39.76 0.71 -18.07
C GLY A 518 39.13 0.30 -16.72
N LYS A 519 39.87 0.40 -15.63
CA LYS A 519 39.37 0.09 -14.28
C LYS A 519 38.76 1.28 -13.52
N HIS A 520 38.78 2.48 -14.12
CA HIS A 520 38.26 3.69 -13.50
C HIS A 520 36.86 3.98 -14.03
N ASN A 521 35.89 4.12 -13.14
CA ASN A 521 34.51 4.51 -13.45
C ASN A 521 34.21 5.85 -12.75
N ILE A 522 33.73 6.82 -13.53
CA ILE A 522 33.35 8.14 -13.03
C ILE A 522 31.87 8.36 -13.36
N SER A 523 31.08 8.73 -12.35
CA SER A 523 29.71 9.21 -12.51
C SER A 523 29.59 10.60 -11.88
N ALA A 524 28.99 11.54 -12.60
CA ALA A 524 28.68 12.86 -12.09
C ALA A 524 27.23 13.24 -12.39
N LEU A 525 26.59 13.90 -11.45
CA LEU A 525 25.24 14.45 -11.56
C LEU A 525 25.28 15.92 -11.16
N ALA A 526 24.71 16.78 -11.99
CA ALA A 526 24.33 18.14 -11.60
C ALA A 526 22.84 18.30 -11.77
N GLY A 527 22.18 18.91 -10.79
CA GLY A 527 20.73 19.01 -10.73
C GLY A 527 20.22 20.36 -10.30
N PHE A 528 19.10 20.75 -10.88
CA PHE A 528 18.26 21.86 -10.46
C PHE A 528 16.86 21.32 -10.15
N GLU A 529 16.25 21.78 -9.05
CA GLU A 529 14.87 21.46 -8.68
C GLU A 529 14.12 22.71 -8.25
N SER A 530 12.94 22.90 -8.79
CA SER A 530 11.93 23.84 -8.35
C SER A 530 10.76 23.06 -7.75
N TYR A 531 10.34 23.46 -6.57
CA TYR A 531 9.19 22.87 -5.88
C TYR A 531 8.28 23.97 -5.35
N GLU A 532 6.97 23.81 -5.59
CA GLU A 532 5.94 24.71 -5.09
C GLU A 532 4.80 23.90 -4.47
N HIS A 533 4.27 24.41 -3.36
CA HIS A 533 3.11 23.85 -2.67
C HIS A 533 2.13 24.97 -2.31
N ILE A 534 0.94 24.89 -2.87
CA ILE A 534 -0.17 25.80 -2.60
C ILE A 534 -1.22 25.01 -1.83
N TYR A 535 -1.53 25.51 -0.64
CA TYR A 535 -2.57 24.94 0.22
C TYR A 535 -3.67 25.96 0.45
N LYS A 536 -4.93 25.53 0.31
CA LYS A 536 -6.12 26.31 0.62
C LYS A 536 -7.14 25.43 1.33
N TYR A 537 -7.87 26.02 2.26
CA TYR A 537 -8.98 25.34 2.90
C TYR A 537 -10.15 26.28 3.16
N THR A 538 -11.34 25.68 3.24
CA THR A 538 -12.59 26.34 3.63
C THR A 538 -13.33 25.41 4.57
N GLU A 539 -13.89 25.95 5.66
CA GLU A 539 -14.70 25.22 6.61
C GLU A 539 -15.99 26.00 6.90
N ALA A 540 -17.11 25.30 6.94
CA ALA A 540 -18.40 25.82 7.35
C ALA A 540 -19.00 24.90 8.43
N THR A 541 -19.57 25.48 9.49
CA THR A 541 -20.25 24.73 10.55
C THR A 541 -21.53 25.44 10.96
N ARG A 542 -22.54 24.66 11.35
CA ARG A 542 -23.78 25.15 11.97
C ARG A 542 -24.23 24.16 13.04
N GLN A 543 -25.04 24.65 14.01
CA GLN A 543 -25.63 23.82 15.05
C GLN A 543 -27.03 24.31 15.41
N GLY A 544 -27.84 23.45 16.01
CA GLY A 544 -29.22 23.77 16.43
C GLY A 544 -30.20 23.79 15.24
N GLY A 545 -31.48 23.96 15.54
CA GLY A 545 -32.55 23.93 14.52
C GLY A 545 -32.73 22.57 13.87
N GLY A 546 -33.35 22.56 12.70
CA GLY A 546 -33.57 21.36 11.91
C GLY A 546 -34.71 20.46 12.45
N SER A 547 -35.02 19.42 11.68
CA SER A 547 -35.96 18.36 12.00
C SER A 547 -35.42 17.07 11.38
N ASP A 548 -35.81 15.90 11.90
CA ASP A 548 -35.43 14.60 11.34
C ASP A 548 -36.11 14.32 9.98
N GLU A 549 -37.13 15.13 9.64
CA GLU A 549 -37.80 15.07 8.33
C GLU A 549 -37.07 15.89 7.24
N LEU A 550 -36.13 16.77 7.64
CA LEU A 550 -35.38 17.61 6.71
C LEU A 550 -34.09 16.89 6.25
N PRO A 551 -33.57 17.24 5.07
CA PRO A 551 -32.30 16.73 4.61
C PRO A 551 -31.14 17.03 5.58
N GLU A 552 -30.20 16.11 5.72
CA GLU A 552 -28.99 16.24 6.55
C GLU A 552 -28.01 17.22 5.88
N SER A 553 -28.27 18.52 6.03
CA SER A 553 -27.55 19.60 5.36
C SER A 553 -27.36 20.79 6.30
N LEU A 554 -26.27 21.53 6.11
CA LEU A 554 -26.02 22.78 6.85
C LEU A 554 -27.14 23.80 6.70
N ASN A 555 -27.84 23.83 5.56
CA ASN A 555 -28.92 24.77 5.32
C ASN A 555 -30.18 24.52 6.16
N THR A 556 -30.33 23.32 6.73
CA THR A 556 -31.44 22.97 7.62
C THR A 556 -31.19 23.33 9.07
N LEU A 557 -29.96 23.70 9.42
CA LEU A 557 -29.54 24.09 10.76
C LEU A 557 -29.69 25.61 10.96
N ASP A 558 -29.67 26.03 12.23
CA ASP A 558 -29.86 27.42 12.60
C ASP A 558 -28.82 28.34 11.95
N GLN A 559 -29.30 29.29 11.17
CA GLN A 559 -28.46 30.24 10.45
C GLN A 559 -27.70 31.18 11.42
N SER A 560 -28.25 31.47 12.58
CA SER A 560 -27.59 32.33 13.57
C SER A 560 -26.32 31.69 14.18
N SER A 561 -26.22 30.37 14.12
CA SER A 561 -25.07 29.59 14.62
C SER A 561 -23.91 29.46 13.61
N GLN A 562 -24.07 30.03 12.41
CA GLN A 562 -23.10 29.85 11.32
C GLN A 562 -21.70 30.33 11.71
N LYS A 563 -20.71 29.46 11.46
CA LYS A 563 -19.29 29.77 11.56
C LYS A 563 -18.60 29.35 10.27
N ASN A 564 -17.82 30.26 9.70
CA ASN A 564 -17.01 30.02 8.51
C ASN A 564 -15.55 30.30 8.83
N LYS A 565 -14.67 29.53 8.22
CA LYS A 565 -13.22 29.71 8.32
C LYS A 565 -12.59 29.36 6.99
N ASP A 566 -11.63 30.14 6.55
CA ASP A 566 -10.81 29.86 5.39
C ASP A 566 -9.36 30.24 5.64
N GLY A 567 -8.48 29.80 4.78
CA GLY A 567 -7.07 30.12 4.86
C GLY A 567 -6.21 29.29 3.92
N GLY A 568 -4.92 29.46 4.06
CA GLY A 568 -3.96 28.71 3.24
C GLY A 568 -2.57 29.29 3.33
N TYR A 569 -1.66 28.70 2.56
CA TYR A 569 -0.30 29.21 2.39
C TYR A 569 0.26 28.78 1.02
N GLU A 570 1.29 29.49 0.61
CA GLU A 570 2.12 29.15 -0.54
C GLU A 570 3.57 28.99 -0.07
N MET A 571 4.21 27.93 -0.52
CA MET A 571 5.61 27.65 -0.21
C MET A 571 6.34 27.27 -1.49
N ALA A 572 7.47 27.91 -1.74
CA ALA A 572 8.35 27.58 -2.85
C ALA A 572 9.76 27.26 -2.37
N ARG A 573 10.45 26.41 -3.10
CA ARG A 573 11.86 26.05 -2.89
C ARG A 573 12.57 25.91 -4.22
N LEU A 574 13.79 26.46 -4.28
CA LEU A 574 14.73 26.26 -5.39
C LEU A 574 15.96 25.56 -4.84
N SER A 575 16.45 24.59 -5.57
CA SER A 575 17.56 23.76 -5.13
C SER A 575 18.56 23.52 -6.26
N TYR A 576 19.83 23.63 -5.96
CA TYR A 576 20.94 23.22 -6.81
C TYR A 576 21.72 22.13 -6.12
N PHE A 577 22.04 21.06 -6.81
CA PHE A 577 22.75 19.94 -6.21
C PHE A 577 23.67 19.24 -7.20
N GLY A 578 24.67 18.57 -6.64
CA GLY A 578 25.61 17.78 -7.43
C GLY A 578 26.10 16.57 -6.65
N ARG A 579 26.48 15.55 -7.39
CA ARG A 579 27.10 14.32 -6.90
C ARG A 579 28.23 13.92 -7.82
N ILE A 580 29.35 13.52 -7.25
CA ILE A 580 30.45 12.88 -7.97
C ILE A 580 30.71 11.54 -7.32
N GLN A 581 30.84 10.52 -8.13
CA GLN A 581 31.19 9.16 -7.72
C GLN A 581 32.36 8.67 -8.55
N TYR A 582 33.28 8.01 -7.88
CA TYR A 582 34.43 7.38 -8.47
C TYR A 582 34.57 5.95 -7.97
N ASP A 583 34.78 5.03 -8.86
CA ASP A 583 34.99 3.61 -8.59
C ASP A 583 36.27 3.15 -9.32
N TYR A 584 37.17 2.54 -8.57
CA TYR A 584 38.33 1.87 -9.13
C TYR A 584 38.20 0.35 -8.98
N ALA A 585 37.97 -0.31 -10.13
CA ALA A 585 37.87 -1.78 -10.26
C ALA A 585 36.82 -2.43 -9.33
N GLY A 586 35.76 -1.70 -8.89
CA GLY A 586 34.78 -2.20 -7.91
C GLY A 586 35.31 -2.39 -6.49
N LYS A 587 36.53 -1.91 -6.20
CA LYS A 587 37.20 -2.12 -4.91
C LYS A 587 37.32 -0.87 -4.05
N TYR A 588 37.56 0.29 -4.68
CA TYR A 588 37.70 1.57 -3.99
C TYR A 588 36.63 2.50 -4.51
N LEU A 589 35.74 2.91 -3.62
CA LEU A 589 34.58 3.73 -3.91
C LEU A 589 34.69 5.07 -3.21
N PHE A 590 34.42 6.15 -3.92
CA PHE A 590 34.35 7.50 -3.39
C PHE A 590 33.08 8.17 -3.87
N GLU A 591 32.37 8.85 -2.96
CA GLU A 591 31.18 9.65 -3.26
C GLU A 591 31.24 10.98 -2.52
N ALA A 592 30.91 12.05 -3.24
CA ALA A 592 30.72 13.38 -2.67
C ALA A 592 29.40 13.99 -3.16
N ASN A 593 28.61 14.53 -2.24
CA ASN A 593 27.35 15.20 -2.49
C ASN A 593 27.39 16.64 -1.99
N LEU A 594 26.85 17.57 -2.77
CA LEU A 594 26.63 18.96 -2.39
C LEU A 594 25.23 19.38 -2.79
N ARG A 595 24.54 20.11 -1.90
CA ARG A 595 23.22 20.70 -2.18
C ARG A 595 23.08 22.06 -1.52
N SER A 596 22.43 22.98 -2.24
CA SER A 596 22.03 24.30 -1.74
C SER A 596 20.53 24.44 -1.96
N ASP A 597 19.78 24.79 -0.91
CA ASP A 597 18.34 24.99 -0.93
C ASP A 597 17.99 26.42 -0.52
N ALA A 598 17.19 27.11 -1.34
CA ALA A 598 16.57 28.39 -1.02
C ALA A 598 15.06 28.17 -0.81
N SER A 599 14.51 28.67 0.30
CA SER A 599 13.09 28.49 0.63
C SER A 599 12.38 29.81 0.89
N SER A 600 11.15 29.95 0.39
CA SER A 600 10.30 31.11 0.65
C SER A 600 9.91 31.29 2.12
N ARG A 601 10.16 30.29 2.96
CA ARG A 601 9.93 30.36 4.42
C ARG A 601 10.95 31.22 5.16
N PHE A 602 12.07 31.52 4.53
CA PHE A 602 13.10 32.39 5.10
C PHE A 602 13.03 33.79 4.48
N PRO A 603 13.39 34.86 5.22
CA PRO A 603 13.57 36.19 4.67
C PRO A 603 14.57 36.20 3.52
N LYS A 604 14.45 37.20 2.61
CA LYS A 604 15.30 37.29 1.40
C LYS A 604 16.81 37.21 1.71
N ASP A 605 17.23 37.81 2.82
CA ASP A 605 18.65 37.87 3.21
C ASP A 605 19.18 36.57 3.82
N ASN A 606 18.31 35.60 4.12
CA ASN A 606 18.63 34.31 4.74
C ASN A 606 18.21 33.13 3.89
N ARG A 607 17.94 33.33 2.60
CA ARG A 607 17.55 32.28 1.66
C ARG A 607 18.72 31.53 1.08
#